data_8495f9051598248786e4fe2d9db087f9
#
_entry.id   8495f9051598248786e4fe2d9db087f9
#
_cell.length_a   1.000
_cell.length_b   1.000
_cell.length_c   1.000
_cell.angle_alpha   90.00
_cell.angle_beta   90.00
_cell.angle_gamma   90.00
#
_symmetry.space_group_name_H-M   'P 1'
#
loop_
_entity.id
_entity.type
_entity.pdbx_description
1 polymer ?
#
loop_
_entity_poly.entity_id
_entity_poly.type
_entity_poly.pdbx_seq_one_letter_code
_entity_poly.pdbx_strand_id
1 'polypeptide(L)'
;MNAAVFEVPAAMRPRTRFDAKWLVIGVAVTLVAWLSLLPLGFLLWQSFLSPQAVNAPAQFTLQNYLDAYSGFETYRLFFNSLQFALGAAVLSFVIGTFFAWINERTNTPFKSLFFALSIVPLIIPGILFTVSWILLASPKIGIINTALQSWFGADFVFINIYSMTGMIWVDGLHYSPMAFLLMSAAFRSMDPALEESAQMSGASVPQVFFRVTLRLAWPAVLASLLILFVRAIESFEVPALLGLPIGIEVYTSAIFQAIHRYPSQVGLASAYAATLLVICSFGIYAQSRLSSQGGRFATVTGKGFRPRTMDLGNWRYLTAGLFILYFFVVVVLPFCVLLWSSLQKYFSAPSFAALNNLSLDAYRSVLGQPAFGTVVWNSLALSLGSATLIM
;
A
#
# COMPACT_ATOMS: atom_id res chain seq x y z
N MET A 1 -47.02 46.86 -57.42
CA MET A 1 -45.77 46.12 -57.03
C MET A 1 -45.66 46.20 -55.52
N ASN A 2 -46.23 45.18 -54.85
CA ASN A 2 -46.23 45.09 -53.39
C ASN A 2 -44.99 44.29 -52.95
N ALA A 3 -44.09 44.96 -52.20
CA ALA A 3 -42.95 44.29 -51.57
C ALA A 3 -43.44 43.59 -50.32
N ALA A 4 -43.38 42.24 -50.31
CA ALA A 4 -43.64 41.43 -49.15
C ALA A 4 -42.47 41.54 -48.17
N VAL A 5 -42.72 42.10 -46.99
CA VAL A 5 -41.75 42.10 -45.87
C VAL A 5 -41.77 40.73 -45.27
N PHE A 6 -40.63 40.02 -45.39
CA PHE A 6 -40.37 38.75 -44.68
C PHE A 6 -40.06 39.07 -43.20
N GLU A 7 -41.01 38.77 -42.32
CA GLU A 7 -40.76 38.73 -40.88
C GLU A 7 -39.86 37.55 -40.54
N VAL A 8 -38.67 37.81 -40.02
CA VAL A 8 -37.73 36.84 -39.46
C VAL A 8 -38.28 36.32 -38.13
N PRO A 9 -38.54 35.02 -37.96
CA PRO A 9 -39.06 34.48 -36.69
C PRO A 9 -38.06 34.77 -35.55
N ALA A 10 -38.56 35.32 -34.43
CA ALA A 10 -37.80 35.58 -33.24
C ALA A 10 -37.06 34.26 -32.77
N ALA A 11 -35.73 34.38 -32.72
CA ALA A 11 -34.89 33.29 -32.26
C ALA A 11 -35.38 32.78 -30.91
N MET A 12 -35.79 31.50 -30.88
CA MET A 12 -36.11 30.79 -29.62
C MET A 12 -34.90 30.83 -28.72
N ARG A 13 -34.95 31.62 -27.63
CA ARG A 13 -33.98 31.56 -26.56
C ARG A 13 -33.94 30.12 -26.04
N PRO A 14 -32.76 29.45 -25.96
CA PRO A 14 -32.67 28.12 -25.41
C PRO A 14 -33.17 28.16 -23.97
N ARG A 15 -34.28 27.51 -23.67
CA ARG A 15 -34.71 27.23 -22.31
C ARG A 15 -33.58 26.44 -21.67
N THR A 16 -32.87 27.01 -20.71
CA THR A 16 -31.92 26.33 -19.85
C THR A 16 -32.70 25.26 -19.10
N ARG A 17 -32.81 24.08 -19.70
CA ARG A 17 -33.30 22.88 -18.99
C ARG A 17 -32.28 22.61 -17.90
N PHE A 18 -32.71 22.74 -16.65
CA PHE A 18 -31.93 22.29 -15.51
C PHE A 18 -31.65 20.80 -15.69
N ASP A 19 -30.42 20.49 -16.06
CA ASP A 19 -30.02 19.12 -16.36
C ASP A 19 -29.83 18.41 -15.01
N ALA A 20 -30.71 17.45 -14.69
CA ALA A 20 -30.73 16.73 -13.42
C ALA A 20 -29.37 16.13 -13.06
N LYS A 21 -28.50 15.90 -14.06
CA LYS A 21 -27.13 15.43 -13.83
C LYS A 21 -26.31 16.39 -12.94
N TRP A 22 -26.49 17.72 -13.11
CA TRP A 22 -25.76 18.70 -12.30
C TRP A 22 -26.21 18.71 -10.84
N LEU A 23 -27.49 18.40 -10.60
CA LEU A 23 -28.02 18.23 -9.24
C LEU A 23 -27.40 16.98 -8.58
N VAL A 24 -27.37 15.85 -9.29
CA VAL A 24 -26.78 14.61 -8.78
C VAL A 24 -25.27 14.80 -8.51
N ILE A 25 -24.54 15.40 -9.45
CA ILE A 25 -23.11 15.70 -9.28
C ILE A 25 -22.90 16.67 -8.10
N GLY A 26 -23.71 17.72 -7.99
CA GLY A 26 -23.65 18.70 -6.91
C GLY A 26 -23.86 18.05 -5.53
N VAL A 27 -24.88 17.19 -5.39
CA VAL A 27 -25.13 16.44 -4.15
C VAL A 27 -23.97 15.50 -3.83
N ALA A 28 -23.49 14.75 -4.80
CA ALA A 28 -22.36 13.82 -4.60
C ALA A 28 -21.10 14.55 -4.19
N VAL A 29 -20.72 15.64 -4.88
CA VAL A 29 -19.55 16.47 -4.55
C VAL A 29 -19.69 17.08 -3.16
N THR A 30 -20.88 17.62 -2.82
CA THR A 30 -21.11 18.22 -1.50
C THR A 30 -20.98 17.17 -0.39
N LEU A 31 -21.54 15.98 -0.59
CA LEU A 31 -21.46 14.88 0.37
C LEU A 31 -20.02 14.40 0.57
N VAL A 32 -19.28 14.19 -0.53
CA VAL A 32 -17.86 13.80 -0.47
C VAL A 32 -17.02 14.89 0.19
N ALA A 33 -17.24 16.15 -0.17
CA ALA A 33 -16.55 17.29 0.45
C ALA A 33 -16.84 17.37 1.96
N TRP A 34 -18.09 17.22 2.35
CA TRP A 34 -18.50 17.21 3.77
C TRP A 34 -17.79 16.09 4.54
N LEU A 35 -17.86 14.85 4.03
CA LEU A 35 -17.25 13.68 4.68
C LEU A 35 -15.72 13.75 4.75
N SER A 36 -15.07 14.41 3.80
CA SER A 36 -13.61 14.53 3.75
C SER A 36 -13.08 15.76 4.47
N LEU A 37 -13.70 16.94 4.26
CA LEU A 37 -13.17 18.20 4.78
C LEU A 37 -13.50 18.40 6.26
N LEU A 38 -14.61 17.87 6.75
CA LEU A 38 -15.00 18.05 8.15
C LEU A 38 -14.01 17.40 9.12
N PRO A 39 -13.59 16.11 8.94
CA PRO A 39 -12.56 15.51 9.79
C PRO A 39 -11.21 16.23 9.70
N LEU A 40 -10.82 16.68 8.48
CA LEU A 40 -9.58 17.44 8.29
C LEU A 40 -9.63 18.80 8.98
N GLY A 41 -10.76 19.51 8.87
CA GLY A 41 -10.99 20.77 9.57
C GLY A 41 -10.93 20.59 11.09
N PHE A 42 -11.54 19.52 11.62
CA PHE A 42 -11.47 19.20 13.03
C PHE A 42 -10.05 18.84 13.50
N LEU A 43 -9.31 18.06 12.71
CA LEU A 43 -7.91 17.75 12.98
C LEU A 43 -7.05 19.03 13.03
N LEU A 44 -7.18 19.92 12.04
CA LEU A 44 -6.48 21.20 12.02
C LEU A 44 -6.89 22.07 13.21
N TRP A 45 -8.17 22.12 13.54
CA TRP A 45 -8.66 22.85 14.70
C TRP A 45 -8.02 22.35 16.00
N GLN A 46 -7.99 21.01 16.20
CA GLN A 46 -7.39 20.37 17.38
C GLN A 46 -5.89 20.65 17.50
N SER A 47 -5.17 20.81 16.38
CA SER A 47 -3.73 21.10 16.41
C SER A 47 -3.41 22.48 17.05
N PHE A 48 -4.39 23.39 17.09
CA PHE A 48 -4.26 24.72 17.71
C PHE A 48 -4.83 24.78 19.14
N LEU A 49 -5.27 23.66 19.71
CA LEU A 49 -5.83 23.64 21.05
C LEU A 49 -4.84 23.03 22.06
N SER A 50 -4.71 23.69 23.23
CA SER A 50 -3.96 23.14 24.34
C SER A 50 -4.61 21.85 24.89
N PRO A 51 -3.83 20.93 25.53
CA PRO A 51 -4.43 19.79 26.21
C PRO A 51 -5.50 20.23 27.20
N GLN A 52 -6.62 19.53 27.24
CA GLN A 52 -7.64 19.76 28.25
C GLN A 52 -7.13 19.27 29.60
N ALA A 53 -6.94 20.18 30.55
CA ALA A 53 -6.74 19.83 31.95
C ALA A 53 -8.10 19.73 32.65
N VAL A 54 -8.18 18.95 33.75
CA VAL A 54 -9.42 18.63 34.48
C VAL A 54 -10.22 19.89 34.90
N ASN A 55 -9.55 21.05 35.02
CA ASN A 55 -10.17 22.31 35.46
C ASN A 55 -9.90 23.50 34.56
N ALA A 56 -9.38 23.30 33.36
CA ALA A 56 -9.13 24.40 32.42
C ALA A 56 -9.65 24.04 31.02
N PRO A 57 -10.47 24.93 30.41
CA PRO A 57 -10.90 24.72 29.03
C PRO A 57 -9.70 24.82 28.08
N ALA A 58 -9.77 24.09 26.96
CA ALA A 58 -8.75 24.16 25.92
C ALA A 58 -8.64 25.61 25.39
N GLN A 59 -7.43 26.13 25.35
CA GLN A 59 -7.13 27.47 24.83
C GLN A 59 -6.45 27.37 23.48
N PHE A 60 -6.66 28.38 22.66
CA PHE A 60 -5.99 28.48 21.36
C PHE A 60 -4.49 28.76 21.56
N THR A 61 -3.65 27.90 20.98
CA THR A 61 -2.20 27.98 21.16
C THR A 61 -1.45 27.45 19.95
N LEU A 62 -0.23 27.95 19.73
CA LEU A 62 0.75 27.39 18.79
C LEU A 62 1.74 26.42 19.48
N GLN A 63 1.55 26.16 20.79
CA GLN A 63 2.50 25.38 21.58
C GLN A 63 2.69 23.96 21.00
N ASN A 64 1.62 23.33 20.51
CA ASN A 64 1.72 22.00 19.88
C ASN A 64 2.70 21.96 18.70
N TYR A 65 2.75 23.04 17.91
CA TYR A 65 3.70 23.15 16.80
C TYR A 65 5.10 23.48 17.29
N LEU A 66 5.23 24.30 18.32
CA LEU A 66 6.53 24.54 18.95
C LEU A 66 7.08 23.25 19.54
N ASP A 67 6.27 22.52 20.29
CA ASP A 67 6.67 21.21 20.86
C ASP A 67 7.00 20.21 19.77
N ALA A 68 6.21 20.18 18.68
CA ALA A 68 6.45 19.30 17.54
C ALA A 68 7.74 19.58 16.80
N TYR A 69 8.22 20.84 16.72
CA TYR A 69 9.33 21.22 15.84
C TYR A 69 10.57 21.77 16.55
N SER A 70 10.51 22.03 17.86
CA SER A 70 11.65 22.56 18.62
C SER A 70 12.71 21.50 18.96
N GLY A 71 12.32 20.22 18.99
CA GLY A 71 13.18 19.11 19.40
C GLY A 71 13.90 18.42 18.25
N PHE A 72 15.11 17.90 18.50
CA PHE A 72 15.82 17.05 17.54
C PHE A 72 15.04 15.76 17.21
N GLU A 73 14.17 15.32 18.11
CA GLU A 73 13.35 14.10 17.93
C GLU A 73 12.44 14.17 16.69
N THR A 74 11.89 15.34 16.39
CA THR A 74 11.03 15.49 15.19
C THR A 74 11.78 15.35 13.89
N TYR A 75 13.02 15.83 13.84
CA TYR A 75 13.87 15.59 12.67
C TYR A 75 14.18 14.11 12.51
N ARG A 76 14.46 13.41 13.61
CA ARG A 76 14.66 11.96 13.61
C ARG A 76 13.40 11.23 13.15
N LEU A 77 12.24 11.65 13.63
CA LEU A 77 10.93 11.14 13.22
C LEU A 77 10.70 11.33 11.71
N PHE A 78 11.01 12.52 11.19
CA PHE A 78 10.90 12.82 9.76
C PHE A 78 11.82 11.91 8.92
N PHE A 79 13.10 11.82 9.29
CA PHE A 79 14.05 11.00 8.55
C PHE A 79 13.74 9.50 8.64
N ASN A 80 13.30 9.01 9.79
CA ASN A 80 12.83 7.62 9.94
C ASN A 80 11.63 7.35 9.04
N SER A 81 10.64 8.25 9.03
CA SER A 81 9.45 8.10 8.19
C SER A 81 9.80 8.12 6.70
N LEU A 82 10.70 9.03 6.32
CA LEU A 82 11.17 9.14 4.94
C LEU A 82 11.97 7.90 4.51
N GLN A 83 12.91 7.44 5.34
CA GLN A 83 13.71 6.25 5.07
C GLN A 83 12.84 4.99 4.97
N PHE A 84 11.91 4.83 5.89
CA PHE A 84 10.94 3.72 5.87
C PHE A 84 10.10 3.75 4.60
N ALA A 85 9.44 4.88 4.31
CA ALA A 85 8.53 5.00 3.18
C ALA A 85 9.24 4.87 1.83
N LEU A 86 10.40 5.51 1.65
CA LEU A 86 11.20 5.36 0.43
C LEU A 86 11.72 3.94 0.27
N GLY A 87 12.24 3.34 1.34
CA GLY A 87 12.77 1.98 1.31
C GLY A 87 11.68 0.97 0.93
N ALA A 88 10.51 1.04 1.59
CA ALA A 88 9.38 0.16 1.31
C ALA A 88 8.82 0.37 -0.10
N ALA A 89 8.67 1.62 -0.55
CA ALA A 89 8.20 1.95 -1.89
C ALA A 89 9.15 1.41 -2.98
N VAL A 90 10.46 1.61 -2.82
CA VAL A 90 11.46 1.11 -3.79
C VAL A 90 11.48 -0.41 -3.80
N LEU A 91 11.46 -1.07 -2.65
CA LEU A 91 11.44 -2.53 -2.57
C LEU A 91 10.18 -3.11 -3.23
N SER A 92 9.00 -2.57 -2.89
CA SER A 92 7.72 -2.96 -3.51
C SER A 92 7.77 -2.79 -5.03
N PHE A 93 8.26 -1.63 -5.47
CA PHE A 93 8.34 -1.29 -6.88
C PHE A 93 9.28 -2.25 -7.64
N VAL A 94 10.47 -2.52 -7.12
CA VAL A 94 11.44 -3.42 -7.76
C VAL A 94 10.88 -4.83 -7.90
N ILE A 95 10.33 -5.38 -6.82
CA ILE A 95 9.74 -6.72 -6.82
C ILE A 95 8.54 -6.77 -7.77
N GLY A 96 7.57 -5.85 -7.61
CA GLY A 96 6.35 -5.85 -8.41
C GLY A 96 6.61 -5.61 -9.89
N THR A 97 7.51 -4.67 -10.24
CA THR A 97 7.88 -4.38 -11.63
C THR A 97 8.59 -5.55 -12.30
N PHE A 98 9.48 -6.21 -11.58
CA PHE A 98 10.19 -7.39 -12.08
C PHE A 98 9.20 -8.50 -12.44
N PHE A 99 8.28 -8.83 -11.54
CA PHE A 99 7.27 -9.86 -11.82
C PHE A 99 6.25 -9.41 -12.88
N ALA A 100 5.87 -8.13 -12.91
CA ALA A 100 5.00 -7.59 -13.95
C ALA A 100 5.62 -7.73 -15.33
N TRP A 101 6.90 -7.39 -15.46
CA TRP A 101 7.62 -7.52 -16.73
C TRP A 101 7.73 -8.99 -17.18
N ILE A 102 8.11 -9.90 -16.27
CA ILE A 102 8.16 -11.33 -16.58
C ILE A 102 6.79 -11.82 -17.06
N ASN A 103 5.70 -11.44 -16.37
CA ASN A 103 4.36 -11.90 -16.70
C ASN A 103 3.89 -11.36 -18.05
N GLU A 104 4.14 -10.09 -18.36
CA GLU A 104 3.59 -9.43 -19.54
C GLU A 104 4.48 -9.59 -20.77
N ARG A 105 5.81 -9.60 -20.63
CA ARG A 105 6.76 -9.51 -21.74
C ARG A 105 7.49 -10.80 -22.10
N THR A 106 7.44 -11.84 -21.27
CA THR A 106 8.18 -13.08 -21.50
C THR A 106 7.25 -14.28 -21.81
N ASN A 107 7.84 -15.39 -22.24
CA ASN A 107 7.10 -16.64 -22.46
C ASN A 107 7.06 -17.56 -21.25
N THR A 108 7.13 -17.00 -20.02
CA THR A 108 6.98 -17.75 -18.77
C THR A 108 5.66 -18.55 -18.76
N PRO A 109 5.67 -19.84 -18.38
CA PRO A 109 4.45 -20.66 -18.32
C PRO A 109 3.53 -20.19 -17.20
N PHE A 110 2.24 -20.55 -17.30
CA PHE A 110 1.21 -20.29 -16.27
C PHE A 110 0.94 -18.81 -15.93
N LYS A 111 1.13 -17.87 -16.87
CA LYS A 111 0.94 -16.44 -16.67
C LYS A 111 -0.36 -16.03 -15.97
N SER A 112 -1.49 -16.60 -16.41
CA SER A 112 -2.80 -16.29 -15.82
C SER A 112 -2.90 -16.72 -14.36
N LEU A 113 -2.31 -17.88 -14.03
CA LEU A 113 -2.23 -18.34 -12.65
C LEU A 113 -1.35 -17.41 -11.81
N PHE A 114 -0.16 -17.06 -12.30
CA PHE A 114 0.77 -16.17 -11.60
C PHE A 114 0.19 -14.77 -11.42
N PHE A 115 -0.55 -14.26 -12.42
CA PHE A 115 -1.28 -13.00 -12.28
C PHE A 115 -2.30 -13.08 -11.13
N ALA A 116 -3.12 -14.14 -11.08
CA ALA A 116 -4.10 -14.34 -10.02
C ALA A 116 -3.43 -14.48 -8.65
N LEU A 117 -2.38 -15.31 -8.55
CA LEU A 117 -1.63 -15.52 -7.30
C LEU A 117 -0.93 -14.25 -6.79
N SER A 118 -0.49 -13.37 -7.69
CA SER A 118 0.16 -12.11 -7.32
C SER A 118 -0.80 -11.10 -6.67
N ILE A 119 -2.11 -11.29 -6.82
CA ILE A 119 -3.13 -10.40 -6.21
C ILE A 119 -3.52 -10.89 -4.81
N VAL A 120 -3.39 -12.18 -4.53
CA VAL A 120 -3.80 -12.80 -3.24
C VAL A 120 -3.25 -12.05 -2.01
N PRO A 121 -1.96 -11.61 -1.98
CA PRO A 121 -1.44 -10.91 -0.81
C PRO A 121 -2.15 -9.61 -0.45
N LEU A 122 -2.80 -8.93 -1.42
CA LEU A 122 -3.57 -7.71 -1.16
C LEU A 122 -4.82 -7.95 -0.28
N ILE A 123 -5.27 -9.21 -0.21
CA ILE A 123 -6.42 -9.60 0.60
C ILE A 123 -6.02 -9.82 2.07
N ILE A 124 -4.73 -10.07 2.33
CA ILE A 124 -4.23 -10.34 3.67
C ILE A 124 -4.15 -9.00 4.43
N PRO A 125 -4.83 -8.84 5.59
CA PRO A 125 -4.70 -7.63 6.40
C PRO A 125 -3.24 -7.38 6.80
N GLY A 126 -2.79 -6.11 6.71
CA GLY A 126 -1.40 -5.73 7.02
C GLY A 126 -0.93 -6.14 8.40
N ILE A 127 -1.84 -6.06 9.40
CA ILE A 127 -1.53 -6.48 10.76
C ILE A 127 -1.22 -7.98 10.85
N LEU A 128 -1.98 -8.85 10.17
CA LEU A 128 -1.73 -10.29 10.16
C LEU A 128 -0.45 -10.62 9.40
N PHE A 129 -0.18 -9.90 8.30
CA PHE A 129 1.07 -10.05 7.57
C PHE A 129 2.27 -9.68 8.43
N THR A 130 2.20 -8.57 9.17
CA THR A 130 3.27 -8.12 10.08
C THR A 130 3.49 -9.11 11.22
N VAL A 131 2.41 -9.58 11.87
CA VAL A 131 2.49 -10.59 12.94
C VAL A 131 3.11 -11.88 12.42
N SER A 132 2.74 -12.32 11.22
CA SER A 132 3.34 -13.53 10.64
C SER A 132 4.85 -13.41 10.48
N TRP A 133 5.34 -12.25 10.02
CA TRP A 133 6.78 -12.00 9.90
C TRP A 133 7.48 -11.89 11.25
N ILE A 134 6.80 -11.41 12.30
CA ILE A 134 7.32 -11.48 13.68
C ILE A 134 7.54 -12.93 14.07
N LEU A 135 6.56 -13.81 13.87
CA LEU A 135 6.64 -15.22 14.20
C LEU A 135 7.67 -15.97 13.34
N LEU A 136 7.95 -15.50 12.11
CA LEU A 136 8.94 -16.07 11.21
C LEU A 136 10.36 -15.61 11.52
N ALA A 137 10.57 -14.33 11.74
CA ALA A 137 11.90 -13.69 11.68
C ALA A 137 12.29 -12.91 12.94
N SER A 138 11.56 -13.07 14.06
CA SER A 138 11.99 -12.52 15.36
C SER A 138 13.32 -13.16 15.79
N PRO A 139 14.28 -12.39 16.34
CA PRO A 139 15.58 -12.92 16.76
C PRO A 139 15.49 -14.04 17.80
N LYS A 140 14.49 -13.96 18.71
CA LYS A 140 14.38 -14.89 19.85
C LYS A 140 13.42 -16.04 19.61
N ILE A 141 12.29 -15.77 18.95
CA ILE A 141 11.19 -16.74 18.80
C ILE A 141 10.87 -17.06 17.34
N GLY A 142 11.50 -16.37 16.39
CA GLY A 142 11.21 -16.57 14.96
C GLY A 142 11.62 -17.95 14.47
N ILE A 143 10.71 -18.64 13.76
CA ILE A 143 10.92 -20.00 13.26
C ILE A 143 12.21 -20.11 12.43
N ILE A 144 12.48 -19.12 11.57
CA ILE A 144 13.67 -19.12 10.70
C ILE A 144 14.95 -19.04 11.56
N ASN A 145 15.00 -18.12 12.52
CA ASN A 145 16.16 -17.97 13.39
C ASN A 145 16.34 -19.18 14.30
N THR A 146 15.28 -19.68 14.94
CA THR A 146 15.37 -20.85 15.82
C THR A 146 15.78 -22.13 15.07
N ALA A 147 15.33 -22.30 13.83
CA ALA A 147 15.78 -23.41 12.98
C ALA A 147 17.27 -23.29 12.65
N LEU A 148 17.76 -22.10 12.31
CA LEU A 148 19.18 -21.88 12.00
C LEU A 148 20.07 -21.92 13.25
N GLN A 149 19.57 -21.48 14.40
CA GLN A 149 20.29 -21.57 15.69
C GLN A 149 20.59 -23.01 16.09
N SER A 150 19.75 -23.96 15.70
CA SER A 150 20.03 -25.37 15.94
C SER A 150 21.27 -25.90 15.19
N TRP A 151 21.67 -25.21 14.10
CA TRP A 151 22.78 -25.60 13.23
C TRP A 151 24.04 -24.73 13.47
N PHE A 152 23.85 -23.44 13.73
CA PHE A 152 24.94 -22.44 13.79
C PHE A 152 25.23 -21.93 15.21
N GLY A 153 24.45 -22.36 16.22
CA GLY A 153 24.59 -21.93 17.62
C GLY A 153 23.53 -20.92 18.04
N ALA A 154 23.28 -20.84 19.36
CA ALA A 154 22.17 -20.07 19.95
C ALA A 154 22.27 -18.55 19.74
N ASP A 155 23.46 -18.01 19.56
CA ASP A 155 23.69 -16.57 19.35
C ASP A 155 23.56 -16.14 17.89
N PHE A 156 23.37 -17.10 16.97
CA PHE A 156 23.24 -16.80 15.55
C PHE A 156 21.88 -16.20 15.22
N VAL A 157 21.87 -14.97 14.69
CA VAL A 157 20.65 -14.29 14.20
C VAL A 157 20.82 -14.00 12.72
N PHE A 158 20.11 -14.75 11.90
CA PHE A 158 20.13 -14.58 10.45
C PHE A 158 19.32 -13.35 10.00
N ILE A 159 18.12 -13.18 10.56
CA ILE A 159 17.22 -12.07 10.25
C ILE A 159 16.79 -11.41 11.55
N ASN A 160 17.01 -10.10 11.66
CA ASN A 160 16.41 -9.29 12.72
C ASN A 160 15.28 -8.45 12.13
N ILE A 161 14.04 -8.91 12.35
CA ILE A 161 12.86 -8.21 11.86
C ILE A 161 12.62 -6.89 12.61
N TYR A 162 13.08 -6.78 13.85
CA TYR A 162 13.03 -5.57 14.65
C TYR A 162 14.19 -4.64 14.25
N SER A 163 14.07 -4.04 13.09
CA SER A 163 15.04 -3.09 12.54
C SER A 163 14.38 -2.27 11.44
N MET A 164 14.97 -1.15 11.05
CA MET A 164 14.48 -0.36 9.92
C MET A 164 14.44 -1.19 8.62
N THR A 165 15.44 -2.02 8.38
CA THR A 165 15.47 -2.93 7.22
C THR A 165 14.38 -4.00 7.30
N GLY A 166 14.09 -4.52 8.49
CA GLY A 166 12.98 -5.45 8.71
C GLY A 166 11.62 -4.81 8.45
N MET A 167 11.43 -3.58 8.92
CA MET A 167 10.21 -2.81 8.63
C MET A 167 10.04 -2.59 7.12
N ILE A 168 11.10 -2.16 6.43
CA ILE A 168 11.13 -1.97 4.96
C ILE A 168 10.83 -3.28 4.24
N TRP A 169 11.38 -4.39 4.71
CA TRP A 169 11.14 -5.71 4.15
C TRP A 169 9.68 -6.12 4.21
N VAL A 170 9.07 -6.03 5.40
CA VAL A 170 7.68 -6.44 5.61
C VAL A 170 6.72 -5.59 4.80
N ASP A 171 6.84 -4.26 4.90
CA ASP A 171 5.96 -3.33 4.20
C ASP A 171 6.17 -3.39 2.68
N GLY A 172 7.43 -3.52 2.26
CA GLY A 172 7.82 -3.66 0.86
C GLY A 172 7.25 -4.92 0.21
N LEU A 173 7.28 -6.06 0.90
CA LEU A 173 6.63 -7.28 0.42
C LEU A 173 5.11 -7.16 0.39
N HIS A 174 4.51 -6.54 1.41
CA HIS A 174 3.06 -6.37 1.51
C HIS A 174 2.49 -5.54 0.36
N TYR A 175 3.18 -4.46 -0.06
CA TYR A 175 2.74 -3.61 -1.18
C TYR A 175 3.27 -4.03 -2.55
N SER A 176 4.14 -5.03 -2.65
CA SER A 176 4.67 -5.49 -3.95
C SER A 176 3.59 -5.98 -4.94
N PRO A 177 2.45 -6.57 -4.53
CA PRO A 177 1.36 -6.89 -5.44
C PRO A 177 0.70 -5.66 -6.07
N MET A 178 0.63 -4.55 -5.34
CA MET A 178 0.11 -3.29 -5.87
C MET A 178 1.03 -2.76 -6.98
N ALA A 179 2.34 -2.78 -6.75
CA ALA A 179 3.32 -2.44 -7.77
C ALA A 179 3.21 -3.35 -9.00
N PHE A 180 3.03 -4.65 -8.78
CA PHE A 180 2.80 -5.62 -9.85
C PHE A 180 1.59 -5.25 -10.71
N LEU A 181 0.45 -4.93 -10.12
CA LEU A 181 -0.76 -4.55 -10.84
C LEU A 181 -0.58 -3.27 -11.65
N LEU A 182 -0.02 -2.22 -11.03
CA LEU A 182 0.21 -0.93 -11.68
C LEU A 182 1.14 -1.07 -12.89
N MET A 183 2.25 -1.80 -12.72
CA MET A 183 3.22 -1.99 -13.79
C MET A 183 2.76 -2.99 -14.84
N SER A 184 1.98 -4.02 -14.50
CA SER A 184 1.35 -4.91 -15.48
C SER A 184 0.40 -4.13 -16.40
N ALA A 185 -0.43 -3.25 -15.84
CA ALA A 185 -1.31 -2.39 -16.63
C ALA A 185 -0.51 -1.47 -17.57
N ALA A 186 0.58 -0.88 -17.07
CA ALA A 186 1.48 -0.05 -17.87
C ALA A 186 2.12 -0.84 -19.01
N PHE A 187 2.68 -2.00 -18.74
CA PHE A 187 3.31 -2.83 -19.76
C PHE A 187 2.31 -3.35 -20.80
N ARG A 188 1.09 -3.69 -20.42
CA ARG A 188 0.03 -4.10 -21.36
C ARG A 188 -0.36 -2.99 -22.34
N SER A 189 -0.34 -1.74 -21.91
CA SER A 189 -0.73 -0.59 -22.72
C SER A 189 0.37 -0.12 -23.69
N MET A 190 1.60 -0.61 -23.57
CA MET A 190 2.75 -0.21 -24.40
C MET A 190 2.86 -1.05 -25.67
N ASP A 191 3.15 -0.40 -26.79
CA ASP A 191 3.44 -1.06 -28.06
C ASP A 191 4.79 -1.82 -27.99
N PRO A 192 4.81 -3.14 -28.27
CA PRO A 192 6.02 -3.94 -28.22
C PRO A 192 6.97 -3.70 -29.42
N ALA A 193 6.56 -2.99 -30.45
CA ALA A 193 7.33 -2.82 -31.69
C ALA A 193 8.74 -2.23 -31.46
N LEU A 194 8.88 -1.31 -30.49
CA LEU A 194 10.20 -0.74 -30.15
C LEU A 194 11.09 -1.74 -29.42
N GLU A 195 10.53 -2.61 -28.60
CA GLU A 195 11.25 -3.69 -27.91
C GLU A 195 11.71 -4.75 -28.93
N GLU A 196 10.84 -5.11 -29.87
CA GLU A 196 11.15 -6.04 -30.98
C GLU A 196 12.23 -5.48 -31.90
N SER A 197 12.15 -4.21 -32.29
CA SER A 197 13.15 -3.55 -33.10
C SER A 197 14.53 -3.53 -32.42
N ALA A 198 14.58 -3.29 -31.13
CA ALA A 198 15.81 -3.33 -30.36
C ALA A 198 16.42 -4.75 -30.34
N GLN A 199 15.58 -5.79 -30.16
CA GLN A 199 16.05 -7.19 -30.22
C GLN A 199 16.56 -7.57 -31.61
N MET A 200 15.87 -7.16 -32.67
CA MET A 200 16.34 -7.39 -34.05
C MET A 200 17.68 -6.69 -34.34
N SER A 201 17.95 -5.59 -33.65
CA SER A 201 19.24 -4.88 -33.69
C SER A 201 20.33 -5.51 -32.80
N GLY A 202 20.05 -6.68 -32.19
CA GLY A 202 21.02 -7.44 -31.40
C GLY A 202 21.07 -7.05 -29.90
N ALA A 203 20.13 -6.25 -29.40
CA ALA A 203 20.08 -5.92 -27.99
C ALA A 203 19.69 -7.14 -27.14
N SER A 204 20.42 -7.39 -26.05
CA SER A 204 20.09 -8.44 -25.08
C SER A 204 18.82 -8.10 -24.29
N VAL A 205 18.14 -9.13 -23.76
CA VAL A 205 16.91 -8.97 -22.97
C VAL A 205 17.05 -7.96 -21.81
N PRO A 206 18.11 -7.94 -21.00
CA PRO A 206 18.31 -6.91 -19.99
C PRO A 206 18.49 -5.51 -20.58
N GLN A 207 19.18 -5.39 -21.72
CA GLN A 207 19.34 -4.09 -22.38
C GLN A 207 18.02 -3.54 -22.89
N VAL A 208 17.15 -4.38 -23.45
CA VAL A 208 15.79 -3.99 -23.85
C VAL A 208 15.01 -3.52 -22.64
N PHE A 209 15.02 -4.27 -21.53
CA PHE A 209 14.31 -3.90 -20.30
C PHE A 209 14.74 -2.54 -19.76
N PHE A 210 16.04 -2.34 -19.51
CA PHE A 210 16.52 -1.10 -18.87
C PHE A 210 16.55 0.11 -19.81
N ARG A 211 16.88 -0.10 -21.10
CA ARG A 211 17.08 1.01 -22.04
C ARG A 211 15.84 1.38 -22.85
N VAL A 212 14.91 0.43 -23.04
CA VAL A 212 13.70 0.64 -23.84
C VAL A 212 12.45 0.59 -22.96
N THR A 213 12.15 -0.56 -22.38
CA THR A 213 10.88 -0.79 -21.65
C THR A 213 10.69 0.19 -20.48
N LEU A 214 11.67 0.30 -19.58
CA LEU A 214 11.57 1.21 -18.43
C LEU A 214 11.55 2.68 -18.83
N ARG A 215 12.25 3.05 -19.91
CA ARG A 215 12.22 4.44 -20.41
C ARG A 215 10.87 4.82 -21.00
N LEU A 216 10.26 3.92 -21.75
CA LEU A 216 8.90 4.14 -22.27
C LEU A 216 7.86 4.15 -21.16
N ALA A 217 8.03 3.28 -20.14
CA ALA A 217 7.16 3.23 -18.97
C ALA A 217 7.45 4.33 -17.94
N TRP A 218 8.39 5.23 -18.16
CA TRP A 218 8.86 6.18 -17.16
C TRP A 218 7.75 6.98 -16.41
N PRO A 219 6.71 7.49 -17.11
CA PRO A 219 5.60 8.14 -16.41
C PRO A 219 4.84 7.20 -15.46
N ALA A 220 4.64 5.94 -15.87
CA ALA A 220 4.00 4.93 -15.04
C ALA A 220 4.90 4.49 -13.87
N VAL A 221 6.22 4.42 -14.09
CA VAL A 221 7.22 4.16 -13.03
C VAL A 221 7.14 5.21 -11.95
N LEU A 222 7.19 6.50 -12.31
CA LEU A 222 7.11 7.60 -11.35
C LEU A 222 5.75 7.63 -10.63
N ALA A 223 4.65 7.45 -11.35
CA ALA A 223 3.31 7.39 -10.75
C ALA A 223 3.20 6.23 -9.76
N SER A 224 3.70 5.05 -10.12
CA SER A 224 3.68 3.88 -9.23
C SER A 224 4.54 4.08 -7.99
N LEU A 225 5.75 4.60 -8.13
CA LEU A 225 6.64 4.90 -6.99
C LEU A 225 6.02 5.90 -6.03
N LEU A 226 5.35 6.95 -6.54
CA LEU A 226 4.69 7.95 -5.69
C LEU A 226 3.49 7.37 -4.96
N ILE A 227 2.68 6.53 -5.61
CA ILE A 227 1.57 5.83 -4.95
C ILE A 227 2.09 4.93 -3.85
N LEU A 228 3.12 4.12 -4.13
CA LEU A 228 3.73 3.23 -3.15
C LEU A 228 4.36 4.01 -1.98
N PHE A 229 5.00 5.14 -2.26
CA PHE A 229 5.53 6.02 -1.22
C PHE A 229 4.44 6.57 -0.30
N VAL A 230 3.32 7.06 -0.86
CA VAL A 230 2.17 7.53 -0.06
C VAL A 230 1.60 6.39 0.78
N ARG A 231 1.45 5.19 0.21
CA ARG A 231 0.98 4.02 0.96
C ARG A 231 1.93 3.62 2.09
N ALA A 232 3.23 3.64 1.85
CA ALA A 232 4.21 3.29 2.86
C ALA A 232 4.30 4.34 3.98
N ILE A 233 4.23 5.64 3.67
CA ILE A 233 4.28 6.69 4.70
C ILE A 233 3.03 6.73 5.58
N GLU A 234 1.88 6.25 5.06
CA GLU A 234 0.62 6.08 5.81
C GLU A 234 0.58 4.77 6.61
N SER A 235 1.50 3.83 6.36
CA SER A 235 1.52 2.53 7.03
C SER A 235 1.69 2.71 8.54
N PHE A 236 0.82 2.04 9.30
CA PHE A 236 0.81 2.09 10.77
C PHE A 236 1.23 0.76 11.40
N GLU A 237 0.74 -0.35 10.86
CA GLU A 237 0.87 -1.68 11.47
C GLU A 237 2.32 -2.11 11.63
N VAL A 238 3.13 -1.89 10.59
CA VAL A 238 4.55 -2.27 10.58
C VAL A 238 5.36 -1.42 11.56
N PRO A 239 5.29 -0.07 11.53
CA PRO A 239 5.99 0.76 12.51
C PRO A 239 5.51 0.53 13.95
N ALA A 240 4.21 0.31 14.16
CA ALA A 240 3.68 0.07 15.50
C ALA A 240 4.17 -1.25 16.11
N LEU A 241 4.21 -2.32 15.32
CA LEU A 241 4.55 -3.65 15.83
C LEU A 241 6.06 -3.94 15.81
N LEU A 242 6.80 -3.38 14.86
CA LEU A 242 8.24 -3.63 14.68
C LEU A 242 9.12 -2.46 15.15
N GLY A 243 8.68 -1.23 14.93
CA GLY A 243 9.46 -0.02 15.24
C GLY A 243 9.38 0.38 16.69
N LEU A 244 8.16 0.52 17.26
CA LEU A 244 7.99 0.97 18.64
C LEU A 244 8.74 0.14 19.69
N PRO A 245 8.78 -1.21 19.61
CA PRO A 245 9.51 -2.01 20.59
C PRO A 245 11.02 -1.73 20.67
N ILE A 246 11.59 -1.15 19.62
CA ILE A 246 13.02 -0.84 19.50
C ILE A 246 13.32 0.67 19.47
N GLY A 247 12.30 1.51 19.74
CA GLY A 247 12.46 2.97 19.76
C GLY A 247 12.65 3.61 18.37
N ILE A 248 12.29 2.92 17.29
CA ILE A 248 12.20 3.51 15.94
C ILE A 248 10.78 4.02 15.74
N GLU A 249 10.62 5.32 15.85
CA GLU A 249 9.34 5.99 15.63
C GLU A 249 9.27 6.62 14.25
N VAL A 250 8.09 6.54 13.63
CA VAL A 250 7.68 7.26 12.43
C VAL A 250 6.42 8.07 12.73
N TYR A 251 5.99 8.98 11.85
CA TYR A 251 4.84 9.84 12.13
C TYR A 251 3.58 9.09 12.57
N THR A 252 3.23 7.99 11.89
CA THR A 252 2.03 7.21 12.23
C THR A 252 2.10 6.60 13.63
N SER A 253 3.23 6.05 14.02
CA SER A 253 3.44 5.50 15.37
C SER A 253 3.55 6.58 16.45
N ALA A 254 4.14 7.75 16.14
CA ALA A 254 4.23 8.88 17.05
C ALA A 254 2.84 9.50 17.33
N ILE A 255 1.99 9.63 16.28
CA ILE A 255 0.58 10.06 16.43
C ILE A 255 -0.15 9.10 17.36
N PHE A 256 -0.01 7.80 17.15
CA PHE A 256 -0.63 6.79 18.00
C PHE A 256 -0.18 6.90 19.46
N GLN A 257 1.13 7.05 19.71
CA GLN A 257 1.65 7.21 21.05
C GLN A 257 1.17 8.50 21.72
N ALA A 258 1.15 9.63 21.00
CA ALA A 258 0.72 10.92 21.53
C ALA A 258 -0.75 10.88 22.01
N ILE A 259 -1.61 10.13 21.32
CA ILE A 259 -3.01 9.92 21.69
C ILE A 259 -3.13 9.01 22.92
N HIS A 260 -2.31 7.97 23.04
CA HIS A 260 -2.40 6.94 24.09
C HIS A 260 -1.56 7.24 25.33
N ARG A 261 -0.73 8.28 25.31
CA ARG A 261 -0.04 8.76 26.54
C ARG A 261 -1.05 9.36 27.53
N TYR A 262 -0.69 9.33 28.79
CA TYR A 262 -1.45 10.01 29.82
C TYR A 262 -0.63 11.16 30.43
N PRO A 263 -1.11 12.42 30.42
CA PRO A 263 -2.33 12.89 29.74
C PRO A 263 -2.22 12.83 28.21
N SER A 264 -3.37 12.62 27.54
CA SER A 264 -3.43 12.52 26.08
C SER A 264 -3.02 13.85 25.42
N GLN A 265 -2.11 13.78 24.47
CA GLN A 265 -1.56 14.93 23.74
C GLN A 265 -2.20 15.05 22.34
N VAL A 266 -3.53 15.18 22.30
CA VAL A 266 -4.29 15.22 21.05
C VAL A 266 -3.84 16.36 20.14
N GLY A 267 -3.49 17.53 20.70
CA GLY A 267 -3.00 18.68 19.94
C GLY A 267 -1.66 18.37 19.23
N LEU A 268 -0.72 17.74 19.92
CA LEU A 268 0.56 17.31 19.36
C LEU A 268 0.36 16.24 18.28
N ALA A 269 -0.49 15.24 18.53
CA ALA A 269 -0.84 14.23 17.54
C ALA A 269 -1.42 14.86 16.27
N SER A 270 -2.30 15.88 16.44
CA SER A 270 -2.88 16.61 15.33
C SER A 270 -1.86 17.46 14.56
N ALA A 271 -0.85 18.01 15.23
CA ALA A 271 0.26 18.72 14.58
C ALA A 271 1.12 17.76 13.72
N TYR A 272 1.43 16.57 14.23
CA TYR A 272 2.11 15.52 13.43
C TYR A 272 1.26 15.04 12.26
N ALA A 273 -0.04 14.85 12.45
CA ALA A 273 -0.96 14.46 11.39
C ALA A 273 -1.09 15.55 10.31
N ALA A 274 -1.09 16.84 10.69
CA ALA A 274 -1.04 17.96 9.73
C ALA A 274 0.25 17.94 8.90
N THR A 275 1.39 17.61 9.51
CA THR A 275 2.66 17.44 8.78
C THR A 275 2.57 16.31 7.77
N LEU A 276 2.07 15.16 8.18
CA LEU A 276 1.88 14.01 7.31
C LEU A 276 0.94 14.36 6.14
N LEU A 277 -0.15 15.08 6.42
CA LEU A 277 -1.07 15.57 5.39
C LEU A 277 -0.37 16.45 4.35
N VAL A 278 0.53 17.36 4.77
CA VAL A 278 1.30 18.21 3.85
C VAL A 278 2.22 17.36 2.97
N ILE A 279 2.92 16.39 3.56
CA ILE A 279 3.83 15.47 2.82
C ILE A 279 3.04 14.66 1.79
N CYS A 280 1.93 14.04 2.20
CA CYS A 280 1.06 13.26 1.30
C CYS A 280 0.45 14.13 0.21
N SER A 281 -0.03 15.34 0.55
CA SER A 281 -0.59 16.28 -0.43
C SER A 281 0.43 16.69 -1.48
N PHE A 282 1.68 16.94 -1.07
CA PHE A 282 2.76 17.21 -2.00
C PHE A 282 3.06 16.00 -2.90
N GLY A 283 3.08 14.79 -2.35
CA GLY A 283 3.23 13.56 -3.11
C GLY A 283 2.13 13.37 -4.16
N ILE A 284 0.87 13.56 -3.78
CA ILE A 284 -0.28 13.45 -4.69
C ILE A 284 -0.24 14.55 -5.76
N TYR A 285 0.11 15.79 -5.40
CA TYR A 285 0.29 16.87 -6.35
C TYR A 285 1.39 16.57 -7.38
N ALA A 286 2.54 16.08 -6.92
CA ALA A 286 3.64 15.68 -7.79
C ALA A 286 3.22 14.55 -8.73
N GLN A 287 2.52 13.54 -8.22
CA GLN A 287 1.96 12.44 -9.00
C GLN A 287 1.00 12.95 -10.08
N SER A 288 0.05 13.82 -9.72
CA SER A 288 -0.92 14.38 -10.66
C SER A 288 -0.24 15.13 -11.81
N ARG A 289 0.78 15.94 -11.49
CA ARG A 289 1.58 16.67 -12.50
C ARG A 289 2.34 15.71 -13.44
N LEU A 290 2.93 14.66 -12.89
CA LEU A 290 3.68 13.67 -13.69
C LEU A 290 2.74 12.84 -14.56
N SER A 291 1.61 12.40 -14.02
CA SER A 291 0.60 11.63 -14.75
C SER A 291 -0.04 12.43 -15.90
N SER A 292 -0.23 13.76 -15.75
CA SER A 292 -0.76 14.61 -16.80
C SER A 292 0.16 14.73 -18.03
N GLN A 293 1.47 14.46 -17.87
CA GLN A 293 2.42 14.42 -18.97
C GLN A 293 2.42 13.09 -19.73
N GLY A 294 1.71 12.08 -19.25
CA GLY A 294 1.61 10.74 -19.87
C GLY A 294 1.10 10.78 -21.32
N GLY A 295 0.30 11.76 -21.69
CA GLY A 295 -0.13 11.95 -23.08
C GLY A 295 1.00 12.19 -24.09
N ARG A 296 2.17 12.65 -23.64
CA ARG A 296 3.39 12.80 -24.50
C ARG A 296 4.07 11.48 -24.79
N PHE A 297 3.80 10.45 -24.01
CA PHE A 297 4.38 9.10 -24.12
C PHE A 297 3.35 8.07 -24.61
N ALA A 298 2.10 8.52 -24.86
CA ALA A 298 1.09 7.66 -25.44
C ALA A 298 1.50 7.32 -26.88
N THR A 299 1.93 6.10 -27.11
CA THR A 299 2.07 5.56 -28.46
C THR A 299 0.67 5.40 -29.04
N VAL A 300 0.46 5.86 -30.28
CA VAL A 300 -0.79 5.66 -31.03
C VAL A 300 -0.94 4.16 -31.22
N THR A 301 -1.69 3.51 -30.36
CA THR A 301 -1.93 2.07 -30.43
C THR A 301 -2.87 1.79 -31.61
N GLY A 302 -2.32 1.17 -32.66
CA GLY A 302 -3.11 0.55 -33.71
C GLY A 302 -3.94 -0.61 -33.13
N LYS A 303 -5.21 -0.71 -33.51
CA LYS A 303 -6.13 -1.75 -33.08
C LYS A 303 -5.54 -3.15 -33.32
N GLY A 304 -5.46 -3.97 -32.29
CA GLY A 304 -5.39 -5.43 -32.43
C GLY A 304 -4.00 -6.08 -32.36
N PHE A 305 -3.01 -5.46 -31.75
CA PHE A 305 -1.72 -6.13 -31.55
C PHE A 305 -1.80 -7.22 -30.47
N ARG A 306 -1.48 -8.47 -30.83
CA ARG A 306 -1.08 -9.49 -29.87
C ARG A 306 0.40 -9.27 -29.56
N PRO A 307 0.79 -8.87 -28.34
CA PRO A 307 2.20 -8.66 -28.04
C PRO A 307 2.95 -9.97 -28.21
N ARG A 308 3.98 -9.96 -29.04
CA ARG A 308 4.90 -11.08 -29.15
C ARG A 308 5.71 -11.14 -27.87
N THR A 309 5.68 -12.28 -27.19
CA THR A 309 6.43 -12.47 -25.96
C THR A 309 7.88 -12.78 -26.29
N MET A 310 8.82 -12.20 -25.52
CA MET A 310 10.23 -12.53 -25.59
C MET A 310 10.45 -13.99 -25.19
N ASP A 311 11.16 -14.72 -26.03
CA ASP A 311 11.52 -16.11 -25.72
C ASP A 311 12.73 -16.15 -24.79
N LEU A 312 12.54 -16.67 -23.60
CA LEU A 312 13.58 -16.88 -22.59
C LEU A 312 14.29 -18.24 -22.73
N GLY A 313 13.87 -19.08 -23.67
CA GLY A 313 14.37 -20.45 -23.77
C GLY A 313 14.16 -21.22 -22.46
N ASN A 314 15.21 -21.85 -21.93
CA ASN A 314 15.15 -22.61 -20.67
C ASN A 314 14.99 -21.73 -19.42
N TRP A 315 15.34 -20.43 -19.47
CA TRP A 315 15.17 -19.48 -18.37
C TRP A 315 13.70 -19.25 -17.99
N ARG A 316 12.75 -19.59 -18.88
CA ARG A 316 11.32 -19.52 -18.59
C ARG A 316 10.90 -20.38 -17.37
N TYR A 317 11.59 -21.49 -17.12
CA TYR A 317 11.32 -22.33 -15.94
C TYR A 317 11.88 -21.72 -14.66
N LEU A 318 13.03 -21.04 -14.75
CA LEU A 318 13.57 -20.28 -13.63
C LEU A 318 12.64 -19.14 -13.25
N THR A 319 12.11 -18.37 -14.22
CA THR A 319 11.15 -17.30 -13.95
C THR A 319 9.86 -17.83 -13.33
N ALA A 320 9.36 -18.97 -13.78
CA ALA A 320 8.23 -19.65 -13.12
C ALA A 320 8.56 -20.06 -11.68
N GLY A 321 9.76 -20.61 -11.44
CA GLY A 321 10.24 -20.94 -10.09
C GLY A 321 10.33 -19.73 -9.18
N LEU A 322 10.75 -18.57 -9.69
CA LEU A 322 10.78 -17.30 -8.95
C LEU A 322 9.38 -16.82 -8.56
N PHE A 323 8.37 -16.97 -9.44
CA PHE A 323 6.98 -16.68 -9.08
C PHE A 323 6.46 -17.57 -7.96
N ILE A 324 6.77 -18.88 -8.03
CA ILE A 324 6.39 -19.82 -6.99
C ILE A 324 7.07 -19.46 -5.67
N LEU A 325 8.37 -19.14 -5.70
CA LEU A 325 9.12 -18.71 -4.52
C LEU A 325 8.54 -17.42 -3.93
N TYR A 326 8.24 -16.42 -4.78
CA TYR A 326 7.60 -15.18 -4.34
C TYR A 326 6.26 -15.45 -3.66
N PHE A 327 5.39 -16.24 -4.29
CA PHE A 327 4.10 -16.60 -3.72
C PHE A 327 4.27 -17.36 -2.40
N PHE A 328 5.22 -18.28 -2.36
CA PHE A 328 5.55 -19.03 -1.14
C PHE A 328 5.95 -18.08 0.00
N VAL A 329 6.87 -17.16 -0.25
CA VAL A 329 7.38 -16.22 0.76
C VAL A 329 6.32 -15.21 1.21
N VAL A 330 5.47 -14.73 0.29
CA VAL A 330 4.53 -13.64 0.58
C VAL A 330 3.17 -14.15 1.04
N VAL A 331 2.78 -15.37 0.68
CA VAL A 331 1.44 -15.92 1.01
C VAL A 331 1.54 -17.19 1.85
N VAL A 332 2.19 -18.23 1.30
CA VAL A 332 2.14 -19.57 1.91
C VAL A 332 2.81 -19.56 3.28
N LEU A 333 4.00 -19.01 3.36
CA LEU A 333 4.80 -19.02 4.58
C LEU A 333 4.17 -18.18 5.70
N PRO A 334 3.68 -16.94 5.47
CA PRO A 334 2.87 -16.19 6.44
C PRO A 334 1.60 -16.93 6.87
N PHE A 335 0.87 -17.51 5.92
CA PHE A 335 -0.33 -18.29 6.24
C PHE A 335 -0.03 -19.51 7.10
N CYS A 336 0.99 -20.29 6.73
CA CYS A 336 1.38 -21.50 7.46
C CYS A 336 1.81 -21.20 8.89
N VAL A 337 2.55 -20.10 9.14
CA VAL A 337 2.97 -19.75 10.50
C VAL A 337 1.79 -19.28 11.36
N LEU A 338 0.85 -18.53 10.78
CA LEU A 338 -0.36 -18.13 11.50
C LEU A 338 -1.24 -19.34 11.81
N LEU A 339 -1.41 -20.24 10.84
CA LEU A 339 -2.14 -21.50 11.04
C LEU A 339 -1.48 -22.35 12.12
N TRP A 340 -0.15 -22.51 12.07
CA TRP A 340 0.61 -23.21 13.09
C TRP A 340 0.39 -22.58 14.47
N SER A 341 0.52 -21.26 14.57
CA SER A 341 0.32 -20.52 15.82
C SER A 341 -1.09 -20.68 16.36
N SER A 342 -2.12 -20.69 15.51
CA SER A 342 -3.52 -20.82 15.91
C SER A 342 -3.89 -22.19 16.48
N LEU A 343 -3.12 -23.20 16.13
CA LEU A 343 -3.29 -24.58 16.62
C LEU A 343 -2.49 -24.87 17.90
N GLN A 344 -1.73 -23.91 18.40
CA GLN A 344 -0.91 -24.08 19.60
C GLN A 344 -1.56 -23.39 20.81
N LYS A 345 -1.40 -23.96 22.00
CA LYS A 345 -1.81 -23.28 23.26
C LYS A 345 -0.93 -22.09 23.59
N TYR A 346 0.34 -22.18 23.24
CA TYR A 346 1.35 -21.12 23.30
C TYR A 346 2.28 -21.27 22.10
N PHE A 347 2.78 -20.17 21.59
CA PHE A 347 3.64 -20.22 20.42
C PHE A 347 4.94 -20.99 20.70
N SER A 348 5.20 -22.00 19.89
CA SER A 348 6.46 -22.75 19.87
C SER A 348 6.89 -23.00 18.43
N ALA A 349 8.22 -23.04 18.21
CA ALA A 349 8.75 -23.38 16.90
C ALA A 349 8.29 -24.79 16.48
N PRO A 350 8.06 -25.06 15.18
CA PRO A 350 7.68 -26.37 14.69
C PRO A 350 8.70 -27.42 15.10
N SER A 351 8.23 -28.45 15.81
CA SER A 351 9.01 -29.62 16.23
C SER A 351 8.12 -30.87 16.35
N PHE A 352 8.70 -32.03 16.32
CA PHE A 352 7.93 -33.27 16.52
C PHE A 352 7.23 -33.28 17.89
N ALA A 353 7.86 -32.72 18.93
CA ALA A 353 7.25 -32.62 20.25
C ALA A 353 6.06 -31.62 20.24
N ALA A 354 6.15 -30.54 19.50
CA ALA A 354 5.09 -29.55 19.38
C ALA A 354 3.86 -30.08 18.63
N LEU A 355 3.98 -31.09 17.78
CA LEU A 355 2.86 -31.76 17.11
C LEU A 355 1.90 -32.41 18.12
N ASN A 356 2.41 -32.91 19.24
CA ASN A 356 1.59 -33.51 20.30
C ASN A 356 0.78 -32.50 21.09
N ASN A 357 1.10 -31.20 20.99
CA ASN A 357 0.43 -30.10 21.68
C ASN A 357 -0.58 -29.36 20.79
N LEU A 358 -0.89 -29.87 19.62
CA LEU A 358 -1.91 -29.28 18.74
C LEU A 358 -3.28 -29.33 19.41
N SER A 359 -3.98 -28.21 19.40
CA SER A 359 -5.26 -28.04 20.05
C SER A 359 -6.15 -27.07 19.23
N LEU A 360 -7.44 -27.31 19.28
CA LEU A 360 -8.45 -26.39 18.74
C LEU A 360 -9.02 -25.45 19.82
N ASP A 361 -8.39 -25.37 21.00
CA ASP A 361 -8.90 -24.61 22.14
C ASP A 361 -9.00 -23.12 21.82
N ALA A 362 -8.07 -22.55 21.05
CA ALA A 362 -8.14 -21.17 20.59
C ALA A 362 -9.42 -20.91 19.76
N TYR A 363 -9.74 -21.80 18.84
CA TYR A 363 -10.96 -21.70 18.02
C TYR A 363 -12.21 -21.85 18.87
N ARG A 364 -12.25 -22.81 19.79
CA ARG A 364 -13.38 -23.01 20.72
C ARG A 364 -13.57 -21.77 21.61
N SER A 365 -12.48 -21.20 22.10
CA SER A 365 -12.52 -19.99 22.93
C SER A 365 -13.11 -18.80 22.16
N VAL A 366 -12.69 -18.57 20.92
CA VAL A 366 -13.19 -17.47 20.07
C VAL A 366 -14.66 -17.69 19.71
N LEU A 367 -15.02 -18.89 19.26
CA LEU A 367 -16.41 -19.24 18.89
C LEU A 367 -17.36 -19.21 20.08
N GLY A 368 -16.86 -19.50 21.28
CA GLY A 368 -17.62 -19.48 22.54
C GLY A 368 -17.81 -18.09 23.15
N GLN A 369 -17.17 -17.04 22.61
CA GLN A 369 -17.37 -15.68 23.11
C GLN A 369 -18.76 -15.16 22.78
N PRO A 370 -19.50 -14.60 23.77
CA PRO A 370 -20.84 -14.06 23.54
C PRO A 370 -20.89 -12.97 22.46
N ALA A 371 -19.80 -12.20 22.33
CA ALA A 371 -19.69 -11.13 21.35
C ALA A 371 -19.36 -11.61 19.92
N PHE A 372 -18.97 -12.88 19.73
CA PHE A 372 -18.49 -13.38 18.43
C PHE A 372 -19.50 -13.16 17.30
N GLY A 373 -20.77 -13.56 17.51
CA GLY A 373 -21.82 -13.37 16.53
C GLY A 373 -22.06 -11.91 16.17
N THR A 374 -22.05 -11.03 17.17
CA THR A 374 -22.19 -9.58 16.96
C THR A 374 -21.02 -8.99 16.16
N VAL A 375 -19.79 -9.39 16.48
CA VAL A 375 -18.59 -8.93 15.76
C VAL A 375 -18.63 -9.36 14.30
N VAL A 376 -18.96 -10.63 14.03
CA VAL A 376 -19.10 -11.15 12.67
C VAL A 376 -20.18 -10.41 11.90
N TRP A 377 -21.36 -10.24 12.51
CA TRP A 377 -22.46 -9.51 11.87
C TRP A 377 -22.11 -8.06 11.56
N ASN A 378 -21.51 -7.34 12.50
CA ASN A 378 -21.09 -5.95 12.31
C ASN A 378 -20.06 -5.83 11.19
N SER A 379 -19.08 -6.75 11.13
CA SER A 379 -18.07 -6.77 10.07
C SER A 379 -18.69 -7.02 8.69
N LEU A 380 -19.60 -7.99 8.58
CA LEU A 380 -20.30 -8.28 7.34
C LEU A 380 -21.19 -7.14 6.90
N ALA A 381 -22.00 -6.59 7.82
CA ALA A 381 -22.92 -5.49 7.52
C ALA A 381 -22.15 -4.24 7.07
N LEU A 382 -21.05 -3.91 7.76
CA LEU A 382 -20.19 -2.78 7.39
C LEU A 382 -19.54 -2.99 6.02
N SER A 383 -19.01 -4.19 5.76
CA SER A 383 -18.33 -4.50 4.51
C SER A 383 -19.28 -4.48 3.32
N LEU A 384 -20.45 -5.13 3.45
CA LEU A 384 -21.46 -5.14 2.41
C LEU A 384 -22.07 -3.75 2.19
N GLY A 385 -22.37 -3.04 3.27
CA GLY A 385 -22.90 -1.68 3.22
C GLY A 385 -21.92 -0.72 2.54
N SER A 386 -20.65 -0.74 2.93
CA SER A 386 -19.61 0.10 2.30
C SER A 386 -19.41 -0.24 0.83
N ALA A 387 -19.33 -1.53 0.48
CA ALA A 387 -19.18 -1.95 -0.92
C ALA A 387 -20.36 -1.50 -1.79
N THR A 388 -21.59 -1.60 -1.25
CA THR A 388 -22.80 -1.17 -1.97
C THR A 388 -22.89 0.34 -2.15
N LEU A 389 -22.41 1.11 -1.17
CA LEU A 389 -22.41 2.59 -1.24
C LEU A 389 -21.34 3.14 -2.19
N ILE A 390 -20.22 2.43 -2.35
CA ILE A 390 -19.11 2.87 -3.22
C ILE A 390 -19.37 2.52 -4.68
N MET A 391 -20.12 1.43 -4.98
CA MET A 391 -20.51 1.05 -6.33
C MET A 391 -21.73 1.84 -6.85
#